data_70e13661baca8e6f66a34d844ea3342d
#
_entry.id   70e13661baca8e6f66a34d844ea3342d
#
_cell.length_a   1.000
_cell.length_b   1.000
_cell.length_c   1.000
_cell.angle_alpha   90.00
_cell.angle_beta   90.00
_cell.angle_gamma   90.00
#
_symmetry.space_group_name_H-M   'P 1'
#
loop_
_entity.id
_entity.type
_entity.pdbx_description
1 polymer ?
#
loop_
_entity_poly.entity_id
_entity_poly.type
_entity_poly.pdbx_seq_one_letter_code
_entity_poly.pdbx_strand_id
1 'polypeptide(L)'
;MLVPLPVAAPPAPPAVPVLLAEGRLALAFRRGEGRFPSGDPIWWLELRRNGSTVVRWPAASGIASRQAADRRWSPGNAAPLPPGLYRLGRPEAWAGSYWIDLSPRFPTSRSALGIHTCLPGSGCICLPNAADTAAVAGWIRRAGITQLTVLN
;
A
#
# COMPACT_ATOMS: atom_id res chain seq x y z
N MET A 1 18.71 15.90 17.76
CA MET A 1 18.22 15.43 17.66
C MET A 1 17.30 15.12 17.56
N LEU A 2 16.71 14.85 17.17
CA LEU A 2 15.81 14.44 16.89
C LEU A 2 14.98 13.80 17.22
N VAL A 3 14.26 13.50 17.42
CA VAL A 3 13.46 12.85 17.61
C VAL A 3 12.76 12.16 17.58
N PRO A 4 12.37 11.67 17.68
CA PRO A 4 11.69 10.81 17.47
C PRO A 4 10.88 10.28 17.22
N LEU A 5 10.39 10.05 16.78
CA LEU A 5 9.58 9.60 16.39
C LEU A 5 8.87 8.88 16.58
N PRO A 6 8.49 8.46 16.83
CA PRO A 6 7.76 7.74 16.92
C PRO A 6 7.28 7.06 16.61
N VAL A 7 7.06 6.80 16.65
CA VAL A 7 6.60 6.22 16.23
C VAL A 7 5.53 5.82 16.31
N ALA A 8 4.91 5.73 16.58
CA ALA A 8 3.92 5.35 16.46
C ALA A 8 3.13 6.32 16.26
N ALA A 9 3.13 6.71 16.40
CA ALA A 9 2.57 7.50 16.16
C ALA A 9 3.08 8.44 15.85
N PRO A 10 3.12 8.76 15.51
CA PRO A 10 3.88 9.46 15.03
C PRO A 10 4.15 10.52 15.51
N PRO A 11 4.75 10.87 15.63
CA PRO A 11 5.17 11.82 16.02
C PRO A 11 5.44 12.74 15.21
N ALA A 12 5.53 13.31 14.91
CA ALA A 12 5.89 14.01 14.35
C ALA A 12 6.75 14.30 13.83
N PRO A 13 7.05 14.65 13.29
CA PRO A 13 8.04 14.84 12.86
C PRO A 13 8.66 15.60 12.59
N PRO A 14 9.19 15.82 12.43
CA PRO A 14 9.97 16.50 12.18
C PRO A 14 10.52 16.72 11.36
N ALA A 15 10.70 16.71 11.09
CA ALA A 15 11.35 16.71 10.46
C ALA A 15 12.04 16.19 9.96
N VAL A 16 12.20 16.02 9.59
CA VAL A 16 12.80 15.35 9.17
C VAL A 16 13.78 14.90 9.16
N PRO A 17 14.36 14.95 9.22
CA PRO A 17 15.47 14.22 9.01
C PRO A 17 15.79 13.29 10.05
N VAL A 18 15.10 13.31 11.03
CA VAL A 18 15.04 12.26 11.95
C VAL A 18 14.89 10.98 11.27
N LEU A 19 14.16 10.96 10.21
CA LEU A 19 13.94 9.77 9.45
C LEU A 19 15.20 9.20 8.89
N LEU A 20 16.17 10.02 8.59
CA LEU A 20 17.42 9.53 8.05
C LEU A 20 18.20 8.79 9.09
N ALA A 21 18.20 9.27 10.30
CA ALA A 21 18.96 8.61 11.36
C ALA A 21 18.36 7.26 11.70
N GLU A 22 17.06 7.11 11.54
CA GLU A 22 16.38 5.89 11.91
C GLU A 22 16.06 4.99 10.74
N GLY A 23 16.54 5.34 9.56
CA GLY A 23 16.24 4.61 8.36
C GLY A 23 14.94 5.07 7.71
N ARG A 24 14.84 4.85 6.43
CA ARG A 24 13.68 5.26 5.66
C ARG A 24 12.53 4.32 5.86
N LEU A 25 11.36 4.92 5.93
CA LEU A 25 10.13 4.16 5.89
C LEU A 25 9.69 4.01 4.44
N ALA A 26 9.20 2.83 4.10
CA ALA A 26 8.65 2.54 2.79
C ALA A 26 7.54 1.52 2.95
N LEU A 27 6.70 1.42 1.93
CA LEU A 27 5.65 0.41 1.91
C LEU A 27 6.08 -0.76 1.05
N ALA A 28 5.65 -1.96 1.44
CA ALA A 28 5.82 -3.17 0.65
C ALA A 28 4.49 -3.89 0.60
N PHE A 29 4.24 -4.58 -0.49
CA PHE A 29 2.99 -5.30 -0.70
C PHE A 29 3.30 -6.69 -1.22
N ARG A 30 2.73 -7.70 -0.60
CA ARG A 30 3.00 -9.08 -0.98
C ARG A 30 1.82 -9.99 -0.74
N ARG A 31 1.80 -11.08 -1.48
CA ARG A 31 0.79 -12.11 -1.27
C ARG A 31 1.02 -12.77 0.09
N GLY A 32 -0.05 -12.97 0.83
CA GLY A 32 -0.02 -13.69 2.08
C GLY A 32 -0.59 -15.08 1.91
N GLU A 33 -0.85 -15.73 3.03
CA GLU A 33 -1.52 -17.02 3.09
C GLU A 33 -2.90 -16.83 3.67
N GLY A 34 -3.80 -17.75 3.32
CA GLY A 34 -5.15 -17.71 3.84
C GLY A 34 -6.07 -16.82 3.01
N ARG A 35 -7.31 -16.78 3.44
CA ARG A 35 -8.37 -16.06 2.74
C ARG A 35 -9.22 -15.30 3.72
N PHE A 36 -9.81 -14.20 3.24
CA PHE A 36 -10.87 -13.53 3.97
C PHE A 36 -12.14 -14.39 3.96
N PRO A 37 -13.09 -14.12 4.86
CA PRO A 37 -14.38 -14.82 4.81
C PRO A 37 -15.09 -14.70 3.47
N SER A 38 -14.80 -13.66 2.70
CA SER A 38 -15.35 -13.49 1.36
C SER A 38 -14.79 -14.49 0.35
N GLY A 39 -13.70 -15.18 0.68
CA GLY A 39 -13.00 -16.07 -0.23
C GLY A 39 -11.84 -15.42 -0.95
N ASP A 40 -11.67 -14.11 -0.83
CA ASP A 40 -10.54 -13.42 -1.46
C ASP A 40 -9.25 -13.78 -0.75
N PRO A 41 -8.15 -14.00 -1.50
CA PRO A 41 -6.85 -14.24 -0.87
C PRO A 41 -6.38 -13.02 -0.09
N ILE A 42 -5.68 -13.28 1.01
CA ILE A 42 -5.12 -12.20 1.82
C ILE A 42 -3.77 -11.80 1.26
N TRP A 43 -3.61 -10.50 1.05
CA TRP A 43 -2.35 -9.84 0.76
C TRP A 43 -1.98 -9.00 1.98
N TRP A 44 -0.70 -8.64 2.10
CA TRP A 44 -0.23 -7.81 3.21
C TRP A 44 0.37 -6.53 2.69
N LEU A 45 -0.15 -5.40 3.16
CA LEU A 45 0.48 -4.10 2.98
C LEU A 45 1.31 -3.86 4.23
N GLU A 46 2.60 -3.65 4.06
CA GLU A 46 3.54 -3.56 5.17
C GLU A 46 4.25 -2.22 5.17
N LEU A 47 4.33 -1.62 6.35
CA LEU A 47 5.20 -0.48 6.58
C LEU A 47 6.53 -1.03 7.04
N ARG A 48 7.60 -0.69 6.34
CA ARG A 48 8.93 -1.23 6.63
C ARG A 48 9.94 -0.13 6.93
N ARG A 49 10.85 -0.45 7.84
CA ARG A 49 12.02 0.38 8.13
C ARG A 49 13.25 -0.51 7.99
N ASN A 50 14.13 -0.17 7.04
CA ASN A 50 15.36 -0.95 6.81
C ASN A 50 15.06 -2.43 6.58
N GLY A 51 14.00 -2.72 5.84
CA GLY A 51 13.64 -4.10 5.53
C GLY A 51 12.85 -4.84 6.60
N SER A 52 12.68 -4.25 7.77
CA SER A 52 11.91 -4.86 8.85
C SER A 52 10.48 -4.32 8.87
N THR A 53 9.52 -5.19 9.07
CA THR A 53 8.11 -4.80 9.13
C THR A 53 7.83 -4.12 10.47
N VAL A 54 7.31 -2.89 10.38
CA VAL A 54 6.91 -2.12 11.56
C VAL A 54 5.44 -2.40 11.89
N VAL A 55 4.60 -2.39 10.88
CA VAL A 55 3.18 -2.69 11.01
C VAL A 55 2.69 -3.21 9.66
N ARG A 56 1.66 -4.02 9.67
CA ARG A 56 1.06 -4.53 8.43
C ARG A 56 -0.45 -4.54 8.54
N TRP A 57 -1.08 -4.48 7.37
CA TRP A 57 -2.53 -4.48 7.26
C TRP A 57 -2.95 -5.51 6.21
N PRO A 58 -4.00 -6.28 6.49
CA PRO A 58 -4.51 -7.22 5.50
C PRO A 58 -5.22 -6.47 4.37
N ALA A 59 -5.03 -6.94 3.17
CA ALA A 59 -5.55 -6.29 1.98
C ALA A 59 -5.91 -7.32 0.93
N ALA A 60 -6.59 -6.87 -0.10
CA ALA A 60 -6.88 -7.69 -1.26
C ALA A 60 -6.35 -7.00 -2.50
N SER A 61 -6.04 -7.79 -3.53
CA SER A 61 -5.61 -7.26 -4.81
C SER A 61 -6.06 -8.24 -5.91
N GLY A 62 -6.79 -7.71 -6.87
CA GLY A 62 -7.39 -8.52 -7.92
C GLY A 62 -8.56 -9.36 -7.40
N ILE A 63 -9.37 -9.85 -8.32
CA ILE A 63 -10.47 -10.72 -7.91
C ILE A 63 -9.99 -12.15 -7.73
N ALA A 64 -10.71 -12.93 -6.93
CA ALA A 64 -10.27 -14.26 -6.54
C ALA A 64 -9.98 -15.18 -7.74
N SER A 65 -10.77 -15.07 -8.80
CA SER A 65 -10.63 -15.92 -9.96
C SER A 65 -9.50 -15.50 -10.91
N ARG A 66 -8.85 -14.39 -10.67
CA ARG A 66 -7.80 -13.86 -11.56
C ARG A 66 -6.45 -13.76 -10.87
N GLN A 67 -6.26 -14.46 -9.78
CA GLN A 67 -5.00 -14.38 -9.02
C GLN A 67 -3.79 -14.89 -9.80
N ALA A 68 -4.00 -15.78 -10.75
CA ALA A 68 -2.92 -16.33 -11.58
C ALA A 68 -2.77 -15.62 -12.93
N ALA A 69 -3.55 -14.56 -13.18
CA ALA A 69 -3.50 -13.85 -14.44
C ALA A 69 -2.19 -13.05 -14.56
N ASP A 70 -1.84 -12.70 -15.78
CA ASP A 70 -0.70 -11.82 -16.04
C ASP A 70 -0.99 -10.48 -15.37
N ARG A 71 -0.17 -10.10 -14.42
CA ARG A 71 -0.40 -8.91 -13.61
C ARG A 71 0.05 -7.63 -14.31
N ARG A 72 1.02 -7.75 -15.22
CA ARG A 72 1.64 -6.59 -15.85
C ARG A 72 0.95 -6.17 -17.13
N TRP A 73 0.48 -7.13 -17.91
CA TRP A 73 -0.05 -6.86 -19.25
C TRP A 73 -1.53 -7.18 -19.42
N SER A 74 -2.19 -7.62 -18.36
CA SER A 74 -3.62 -7.89 -18.42
C SER A 74 -4.41 -6.61 -18.68
N PRO A 75 -5.45 -6.68 -19.50
CA PRO A 75 -6.34 -5.53 -19.66
C PRO A 75 -7.20 -5.37 -18.41
N GLY A 76 -7.58 -4.13 -18.11
CA GLY A 76 -8.47 -3.84 -16.98
C GLY A 76 -7.81 -4.06 -15.63
N ASN A 77 -8.61 -4.19 -14.60
CA ASN A 77 -8.15 -4.23 -13.20
C ASN A 77 -8.55 -5.49 -12.45
N ALA A 78 -8.83 -6.59 -13.15
CA ALA A 78 -9.22 -7.83 -12.47
C ALA A 78 -8.04 -8.59 -11.88
N ALA A 79 -6.86 -8.46 -12.48
CA ALA A 79 -5.65 -9.14 -11.99
C ALA A 79 -5.05 -8.38 -10.80
N PRO A 80 -4.28 -9.05 -9.94
CA PRO A 80 -3.61 -8.36 -8.84
C PRO A 80 -2.65 -7.29 -9.35
N LEU A 81 -2.23 -6.42 -8.45
CA LEU A 81 -1.30 -5.35 -8.75
C LEU A 81 0.03 -5.92 -9.23
N PRO A 82 0.60 -5.40 -10.33
CA PRO A 82 1.87 -5.92 -10.85
C PRO A 82 3.02 -5.74 -9.88
N PRO A 83 3.94 -6.72 -9.81
CA PRO A 83 5.15 -6.56 -9.01
C PRO A 83 6.04 -5.46 -9.58
N GLY A 84 6.73 -4.76 -8.69
CA GLY A 84 7.65 -3.71 -9.08
C GLY A 84 7.57 -2.52 -8.16
N LEU A 85 8.26 -1.45 -8.55
CA LEU A 85 8.34 -0.23 -7.77
C LEU A 85 7.29 0.78 -8.23
N TYR A 86 6.63 1.39 -7.26
CA TYR A 86 5.61 2.41 -7.51
C TYR A 86 5.95 3.68 -6.75
N ARG A 87 5.59 4.81 -7.34
CA ARG A 87 5.58 6.07 -6.65
C ARG A 87 4.21 6.27 -6.03
N LEU A 88 4.19 6.71 -4.78
CA LEU A 88 2.95 7.00 -4.08
C LEU A 88 2.55 8.45 -4.31
N GLY A 89 1.27 8.67 -4.57
CA GLY A 89 0.70 9.99 -4.56
C GLY A 89 0.36 10.44 -3.15
N ARG A 90 -0.10 11.66 -3.02
CA ARG A 90 -0.57 12.17 -1.73
C ARG A 90 -1.96 11.60 -1.46
N PRO A 91 -2.25 11.19 -0.23
CA PRO A 91 -3.61 10.74 0.09
C PRO A 91 -4.64 11.83 -0.18
N GLU A 92 -5.71 11.45 -0.85
CA GLU A 92 -6.82 12.35 -1.18
C GLU A 92 -8.11 11.78 -0.62
N ALA A 93 -9.02 12.65 -0.22
CA ALA A 93 -10.33 12.21 0.23
C ALA A 93 -11.08 11.55 -0.92
N TRP A 94 -11.63 10.38 -0.68
CA TRP A 94 -12.32 9.62 -1.71
C TRP A 94 -13.28 8.60 -1.09
N ALA A 95 -14.53 8.62 -1.54
CA ALA A 95 -15.55 7.64 -1.12
C ALA A 95 -15.65 7.44 0.40
N GLY A 96 -15.61 8.55 1.14
CA GLY A 96 -15.68 8.50 2.59
C GLY A 96 -14.41 8.04 3.28
N SER A 97 -13.34 7.85 2.53
CA SER A 97 -12.06 7.40 3.03
C SER A 97 -10.96 8.11 2.24
N TYR A 98 -9.96 7.37 1.74
CA TYR A 98 -8.84 7.94 1.01
C TYR A 98 -8.52 7.13 -0.24
N TRP A 99 -8.00 7.84 -1.23
CA TRP A 99 -7.35 7.28 -2.40
C TRP A 99 -5.90 7.71 -2.38
N ILE A 100 -4.98 6.75 -2.55
CA ILE A 100 -3.56 7.02 -2.64
C ILE A 100 -3.11 6.47 -3.99
N ASP A 101 -2.77 7.36 -4.90
CA ASP A 101 -2.42 6.97 -6.26
C ASP A 101 -1.12 6.18 -6.32
N LEU A 102 -1.07 5.20 -7.20
CA LEU A 102 0.10 4.37 -7.42
C LEU A 102 0.55 4.55 -8.87
N SER A 103 1.74 5.09 -9.05
CA SER A 103 2.32 5.27 -10.37
C SER A 103 3.42 4.25 -10.60
N PRO A 104 3.21 3.27 -11.49
CA PRO A 104 4.25 2.27 -11.76
C PRO A 104 5.50 2.93 -12.33
N ARG A 105 6.65 2.46 -11.86
CA ARG A 105 7.95 2.91 -12.36
C ARG A 105 8.50 1.89 -13.36
N PHE A 106 7.64 1.22 -14.08
CA PHE A 106 7.97 0.21 -15.09
C PHE A 106 6.87 0.21 -16.15
N PRO A 107 7.14 -0.32 -17.36
CA PRO A 107 6.12 -0.39 -18.40
C PRO A 107 5.02 -1.39 -18.04
N THR A 108 3.78 -1.01 -18.23
CA THR A 108 2.63 -1.89 -17.99
C THR A 108 1.41 -1.34 -18.73
N SER A 109 0.49 -2.22 -19.08
CA SER A 109 -0.79 -1.81 -19.62
C SER A 109 -1.79 -1.41 -18.52
N ARG A 110 -1.40 -1.58 -17.26
CA ARG A 110 -2.30 -1.32 -16.12
C ARG A 110 -2.37 0.16 -15.80
N SER A 111 -3.54 0.62 -15.39
CA SER A 111 -3.75 2.04 -15.06
C SER A 111 -4.80 2.17 -13.97
N ALA A 112 -5.00 3.40 -13.49
CA ALA A 112 -5.95 3.70 -12.43
C ALA A 112 -5.69 2.85 -11.18
N LEU A 113 -4.42 2.73 -10.80
CA LEU A 113 -3.99 1.92 -9.67
C LEU A 113 -3.89 2.79 -8.42
N GLY A 114 -4.30 2.25 -7.30
CA GLY A 114 -4.27 3.01 -6.04
C GLY A 114 -4.47 2.13 -4.83
N ILE A 115 -4.29 2.73 -3.67
CA ILE A 115 -4.63 2.14 -2.38
C ILE A 115 -5.91 2.81 -1.92
N HIS A 116 -6.91 2.02 -1.56
CA HIS A 116 -8.20 2.55 -1.11
C HIS A 116 -8.93 1.52 -0.27
N THR A 117 -10.02 1.93 0.36
CA THR A 117 -10.88 0.99 1.08
C THR A 117 -11.63 0.13 0.05
N CYS A 118 -11.77 -1.15 0.34
CA CYS A 118 -12.42 -2.07 -0.57
C CYS A 118 -13.85 -1.68 -0.83
N LEU A 119 -14.17 -1.64 -2.11
CA LEU A 119 -15.52 -1.51 -2.62
C LEU A 119 -15.73 -2.69 -3.54
N PRO A 120 -16.96 -3.03 -3.88
CA PRO A 120 -17.19 -4.12 -4.83
C PRO A 120 -16.35 -3.94 -6.08
N GLY A 121 -15.53 -4.93 -6.37
CA GLY A 121 -14.66 -4.96 -7.57
C GLY A 121 -13.31 -4.38 -7.32
N SER A 122 -12.25 -4.92 -7.91
CA SER A 122 -11.09 -4.20 -8.31
C SER A 122 -9.74 -4.75 -8.02
N GLY A 123 -8.78 -4.40 -8.86
CA GLY A 123 -7.43 -4.90 -8.91
C GLY A 123 -6.35 -4.01 -8.32
N CYS A 124 -6.69 -3.06 -7.49
CA CYS A 124 -5.73 -2.19 -6.80
C CYS A 124 -5.25 -2.86 -5.51
N ILE A 125 -4.79 -2.09 -4.58
CA ILE A 125 -4.65 -2.53 -3.20
C ILE A 125 -5.87 -2.03 -2.47
N CYS A 126 -6.75 -2.92 -2.05
CA CYS A 126 -7.88 -2.48 -1.25
C CYS A 126 -7.78 -3.01 0.17
N LEU A 127 -8.08 -2.14 1.11
CA LEU A 127 -8.06 -2.46 2.52
C LEU A 127 -9.52 -2.61 2.96
N PRO A 128 -9.93 -3.79 3.45
CA PRO A 128 -11.32 -3.98 3.84
C PRO A 128 -11.77 -3.05 4.97
N ASN A 129 -10.82 -2.65 5.82
CA ASN A 129 -11.15 -1.83 6.97
C ASN A 129 -10.77 -0.37 6.70
N ALA A 130 -11.76 0.52 6.72
CA ALA A 130 -11.54 1.94 6.47
C ALA A 130 -10.56 2.56 7.47
N ALA A 131 -10.51 2.05 8.69
CA ALA A 131 -9.56 2.53 9.69
C ALA A 131 -8.13 2.23 9.27
N ASP A 132 -7.91 1.11 8.58
CA ASP A 132 -6.59 0.75 8.07
C ASP A 132 -6.18 1.71 6.95
N THR A 133 -7.11 2.04 6.06
CA THR A 133 -6.81 3.01 5.00
C THR A 133 -6.43 4.37 5.60
N ALA A 134 -7.13 4.79 6.64
CA ALA A 134 -6.81 6.04 7.32
C ALA A 134 -5.43 5.98 7.98
N ALA A 135 -5.09 4.82 8.56
CA ALA A 135 -3.78 4.64 9.19
C ALA A 135 -2.66 4.73 8.15
N VAL A 136 -2.84 4.07 7.00
CA VAL A 136 -1.87 4.12 5.90
C VAL A 136 -1.70 5.56 5.41
N ALA A 137 -2.81 6.26 5.18
CA ALA A 137 -2.77 7.65 4.75
C ALA A 137 -2.03 8.51 5.76
N GLY A 138 -2.27 8.28 7.04
CA GLY A 138 -1.59 8.99 8.12
C GLY A 138 -0.08 8.77 8.10
N TRP A 139 0.36 7.54 7.93
CA TRP A 139 1.78 7.24 7.85
C TRP A 139 2.43 7.91 6.66
N ILE A 140 1.78 7.85 5.49
CA ILE A 140 2.31 8.47 4.28
C ILE A 140 2.52 9.96 4.50
N ARG A 141 1.53 10.63 5.09
CA ARG A 141 1.62 12.07 5.33
C ARG A 141 2.69 12.43 6.34
N ARG A 142 2.69 11.76 7.49
CA ARG A 142 3.59 12.13 8.59
C ARG A 142 5.04 11.79 8.29
N ALA A 143 5.27 10.66 7.65
CA ALA A 143 6.62 10.20 7.39
C ALA A 143 7.14 10.54 6.00
N GLY A 144 6.31 11.16 5.16
CA GLY A 144 6.72 11.52 3.81
C GLY A 144 7.07 10.32 2.95
N ILE A 145 6.30 9.23 3.08
CA ILE A 145 6.58 8.01 2.33
C ILE A 145 6.21 8.21 0.87
N THR A 146 7.12 7.90 -0.03
CA THR A 146 6.94 8.13 -1.47
C THR A 146 7.01 6.88 -2.31
N GLN A 147 7.36 5.74 -1.74
CA GLN A 147 7.59 4.52 -2.50
C GLN A 147 6.86 3.32 -1.94
N LEU A 148 6.39 2.48 -2.85
CA LEU A 148 5.83 1.18 -2.55
C LEU A 148 6.51 0.17 -3.46
N THR A 149 6.92 -0.97 -2.91
CA THR A 149 7.42 -2.10 -3.69
C THR A 149 6.42 -3.24 -3.59
N VAL A 150 5.98 -3.74 -4.75
CA VAL A 150 5.11 -4.91 -4.80
C VAL A 150 5.98 -6.13 -5.10
N LEU A 151 5.91 -7.10 -4.24
CA LEU A 151 6.67 -8.35 -4.36
C LEU A 151 5.82 -9.40 -5.07
N ASN A 152 6.46 -10.49 -5.46
CA ASN A 152 5.75 -11.58 -6.13
C ASN A 152 4.84 -12.35 -5.17
#